data_cd8aa00fab134c7e24c2368ba9d3794e
#
_entry.id   cd8aa00fab134c7e24c2368ba9d3794e
#
_cell.length_a   1.000
_cell.length_b   1.000
_cell.length_c   1.000
_cell.angle_alpha   90.00
_cell.angle_beta   90.00
_cell.angle_gamma   90.00
#
_symmetry.space_group_name_H-M   'P 1'
#
loop_
_entity.id
_entity.type
_entity.pdbx_description
1 polymer ?
#
loop_
_entity_poly.entity_id
_entity_poly.type
_entity_poly.pdbx_seq_one_letter_code
_entity_poly.pdbx_strand_id
1 'polypeptide(L)'
;MASTPARDSVLAFLPQPDQHMKKKAVVLLSGGMDSAAVVAIAQEQGFEVYALSVRYGQRHTSELEAARRVSAALGVAGHKVVDVDLRSIGGSALTDDIDVPEAGGAGIPVTYVPARNTIMLSLALGWAEVLGANDIFCGVNAVDYSGYPDCRPEFVAAFQALANLATKAGVEGAGIVVHAPLQYLSKAQIAAEGQRLGVDFGLTVSCYQADMNGRACGHCDACRLRADGFAAAGLADPTHYA
;
A
#
# COMPACT_ATOMS: atom_id res chain seq x y z
N MET A 1 25.36 -65.76 31.81
CA MET A 1 24.78 -64.47 32.19
C MET A 1 25.44 -63.38 31.30
N ALA A 2 24.81 -62.96 30.23
CA ALA A 2 25.30 -61.95 29.32
C ALA A 2 24.41 -60.71 29.45
N SER A 3 25.00 -59.60 29.91
CA SER A 3 24.34 -58.30 30.08
C SER A 3 24.30 -57.58 28.74
N THR A 4 23.09 -57.23 28.30
CA THR A 4 22.79 -56.42 27.14
C THR A 4 23.12 -54.93 27.45
N PRO A 5 23.87 -54.19 26.61
CA PRO A 5 24.05 -52.78 26.84
C PRO A 5 22.81 -51.98 26.41
N ALA A 6 22.45 -51.03 27.26
CA ALA A 6 21.39 -50.06 27.04
C ALA A 6 21.65 -49.24 25.75
N ARG A 7 20.62 -49.14 24.90
CA ARG A 7 20.60 -48.20 23.77
C ARG A 7 20.36 -46.81 24.33
N ASP A 8 21.39 -45.99 24.40
CA ASP A 8 21.25 -44.55 24.59
C ASP A 8 20.53 -43.96 23.38
N SER A 9 19.36 -43.43 23.63
CA SER A 9 18.53 -42.70 22.68
C SER A 9 19.20 -41.34 22.40
N VAL A 10 19.92 -41.27 21.29
CA VAL A 10 20.29 -39.99 20.68
C VAL A 10 19.03 -39.40 20.07
N LEU A 11 18.21 -38.73 20.88
CA LEU A 11 17.18 -37.83 20.40
C LEU A 11 17.90 -36.63 19.75
N ALA A 12 17.98 -36.67 18.44
CA ALA A 12 18.48 -35.59 17.63
C ALA A 12 17.79 -34.29 18.05
N PHE A 13 18.61 -33.30 18.42
CA PHE A 13 18.24 -31.94 18.64
C PHE A 13 17.87 -31.36 17.26
N LEU A 14 16.63 -31.56 16.82
CA LEU A 14 16.08 -30.83 15.70
C LEU A 14 15.90 -29.39 16.18
N PRO A 15 16.48 -28.39 15.51
CA PRO A 15 16.23 -27.01 15.84
C PRO A 15 14.71 -26.78 15.73
N GLN A 16 14.09 -26.40 16.83
CA GLN A 16 12.69 -25.97 16.84
C GLN A 16 12.57 -24.83 15.82
N PRO A 17 11.57 -24.83 14.92
CA PRO A 17 11.36 -23.70 14.04
C PRO A 17 11.15 -22.47 14.92
N ASP A 18 11.90 -21.41 14.62
CA ASP A 18 11.92 -20.16 15.36
C ASP A 18 10.50 -19.57 15.38
N GLN A 19 9.78 -19.77 16.49
CA GLN A 19 8.34 -19.46 16.63
C GLN A 19 8.05 -17.95 16.68
N HIS A 20 9.04 -17.07 16.40
CA HIS A 20 8.93 -15.63 16.54
C HIS A 20 9.26 -14.82 15.27
N MET A 21 9.55 -15.43 14.14
CA MET A 21 9.72 -14.64 12.92
C MET A 21 8.35 -14.20 12.38
N LYS A 22 8.09 -12.89 12.45
CA LYS A 22 6.90 -12.29 11.82
C LYS A 22 6.91 -12.59 10.32
N LYS A 23 5.75 -12.90 9.74
CA LYS A 23 5.61 -13.00 8.29
C LYS A 23 5.92 -11.65 7.66
N LYS A 24 6.70 -11.66 6.60
CA LYS A 24 7.01 -10.45 5.84
C LYS A 24 5.86 -10.10 4.90
N ALA A 25 5.58 -8.81 4.78
CA ALA A 25 4.64 -8.30 3.77
C ALA A 25 5.24 -7.09 3.05
N VAL A 26 5.00 -6.99 1.74
CA VAL A 26 5.27 -5.77 0.98
C VAL A 26 4.00 -4.92 0.95
N VAL A 27 4.10 -3.66 1.36
CA VAL A 27 2.98 -2.71 1.37
C VAL A 27 3.27 -1.56 0.42
N LEU A 28 2.38 -1.31 -0.55
CA LEU A 28 2.45 -0.13 -1.40
C LEU A 28 2.14 1.13 -0.58
N LEU A 29 3.13 2.02 -0.45
CA LEU A 29 3.06 3.24 0.34
C LEU A 29 3.23 4.47 -0.56
N SER A 30 2.15 5.19 -0.86
CA SER A 30 2.17 6.42 -1.65
C SER A 30 2.50 7.66 -0.84
N GLY A 31 2.28 7.64 0.47
CA GLY A 31 2.37 8.80 1.36
C GLY A 31 1.02 9.47 1.64
N GLY A 32 -0.07 9.02 0.99
CA GLY A 32 -1.44 9.44 1.29
C GLY A 32 -2.04 8.68 2.48
N MET A 33 -3.19 9.18 2.97
CA MET A 33 -3.87 8.64 4.16
C MET A 33 -4.21 7.15 4.04
N ASP A 34 -4.68 6.71 2.88
CA ASP A 34 -5.10 5.33 2.66
C ASP A 34 -3.92 4.36 2.81
N SER A 35 -2.82 4.64 2.12
CA SER A 35 -1.63 3.79 2.18
C SER A 35 -0.98 3.76 3.56
N ALA A 36 -1.06 4.86 4.33
CA ALA A 36 -0.61 4.91 5.72
C ALA A 36 -1.46 4.01 6.61
N ALA A 37 -2.79 4.04 6.44
CA ALA A 37 -3.71 3.14 7.16
C ALA A 37 -3.43 1.67 6.82
N VAL A 38 -3.13 1.34 5.55
CA VAL A 38 -2.79 -0.04 5.14
C VAL A 38 -1.52 -0.54 5.81
N VAL A 39 -0.49 0.30 5.96
CA VAL A 39 0.72 -0.07 6.70
C VAL A 39 0.38 -0.45 8.14
N ALA A 40 -0.41 0.38 8.83
CA ALA A 40 -0.80 0.13 10.21
C ALA A 40 -1.67 -1.14 10.35
N ILE A 41 -2.59 -1.37 9.42
CA ILE A 41 -3.42 -2.60 9.37
C ILE A 41 -2.54 -3.84 9.20
N ALA A 42 -1.56 -3.82 8.27
CA ALA A 42 -0.66 -4.94 8.08
C ALA A 42 0.18 -5.23 9.34
N GLN A 43 0.64 -4.19 10.05
CA GLN A 43 1.37 -4.33 11.30
C GLN A 43 0.49 -4.91 12.42
N GLU A 44 -0.77 -4.47 12.54
CA GLU A 44 -1.73 -5.02 13.52
C GLU A 44 -2.01 -6.51 13.24
N GLN A 45 -2.05 -6.91 11.97
CA GLN A 45 -2.17 -8.32 11.57
C GLN A 45 -0.90 -9.15 11.84
N GLY A 46 0.14 -8.54 12.41
CA GLY A 46 1.35 -9.22 12.82
C GLY A 46 2.44 -9.33 11.76
N PHE A 47 2.30 -8.64 10.63
CA PHE A 47 3.33 -8.66 9.59
C PHE A 47 4.54 -7.77 9.93
N GLU A 48 5.71 -8.20 9.49
CA GLU A 48 6.90 -7.37 9.35
C GLU A 48 6.79 -6.64 8.00
N VAL A 49 6.54 -5.32 8.05
CA VAL A 49 6.20 -4.52 6.88
C VAL A 49 7.43 -3.98 6.17
N TYR A 50 7.49 -4.23 4.87
CA TYR A 50 8.42 -3.63 3.92
C TYR A 50 7.63 -2.70 2.99
N ALA A 51 7.82 -1.39 3.13
CA ALA A 51 7.09 -0.39 2.37
C ALA A 51 7.73 -0.15 1.00
N LEU A 52 6.93 -0.14 -0.06
CA LEU A 52 7.33 0.18 -1.43
C LEU A 52 6.65 1.45 -1.90
N SER A 53 7.43 2.47 -2.22
CA SER A 53 6.97 3.68 -2.91
C SER A 53 7.47 3.69 -4.34
N VAL A 54 6.66 4.23 -5.25
CA VAL A 54 7.03 4.34 -6.66
C VAL A 54 7.06 5.81 -7.06
N ARG A 55 8.21 6.24 -7.60
CA ARG A 55 8.30 7.52 -8.30
C ARG A 55 7.98 7.26 -9.78
N TYR A 56 6.79 7.70 -10.21
CA TYR A 56 6.31 7.39 -11.56
C TYR A 56 6.20 8.63 -12.47
N GLY A 57 6.87 9.72 -12.09
CA GLY A 57 6.80 10.99 -12.80
C GLY A 57 5.63 11.87 -12.35
N GLN A 58 5.06 11.61 -11.16
CA GLN A 58 4.04 12.48 -10.56
C GLN A 58 4.53 13.93 -10.44
N ARG A 59 3.59 14.89 -10.52
CA ARG A 59 3.87 16.32 -10.58
C ARG A 59 4.67 16.85 -9.38
N HIS A 60 4.51 16.24 -8.18
CA HIS A 60 5.12 16.71 -6.95
C HIS A 60 5.84 15.59 -6.19
N THR A 61 6.99 15.92 -5.61
CA THR A 61 7.77 15.00 -4.79
C THR A 61 7.25 14.91 -3.34
N SER A 62 6.32 15.78 -2.95
CA SER A 62 5.76 15.86 -1.61
C SER A 62 5.14 14.55 -1.11
N GLU A 63 4.53 13.75 -2.01
CA GLU A 63 4.01 12.42 -1.67
C GLU A 63 5.13 11.47 -1.22
N LEU A 64 6.28 11.46 -1.91
CA LEU A 64 7.41 10.59 -1.56
C LEU A 64 8.07 11.01 -0.25
N GLU A 65 8.14 12.32 0.02
CA GLU A 65 8.61 12.82 1.32
C GLU A 65 7.62 12.45 2.44
N ALA A 66 6.31 12.52 2.18
CA ALA A 66 5.28 12.02 3.10
C ALA A 66 5.44 10.52 3.33
N ALA A 67 5.65 9.71 2.28
CA ALA A 67 5.89 8.27 2.41
C ALA A 67 7.10 7.95 3.30
N ARG A 68 8.20 8.72 3.19
CA ARG A 68 9.36 8.56 4.06
C ARG A 68 9.04 8.89 5.52
N ARG A 69 8.32 10.00 5.78
CA ARG A 69 7.90 10.38 7.15
C ARG A 69 6.99 9.33 7.77
N VAL A 70 5.97 8.89 7.02
CA VAL A 70 5.03 7.83 7.45
C VAL A 70 5.77 6.52 7.73
N SER A 71 6.66 6.10 6.83
CA SER A 71 7.48 4.90 6.98
C SER A 71 8.33 4.93 8.26
N ALA A 72 8.97 6.07 8.54
CA ALA A 72 9.77 6.27 9.75
C ALA A 72 8.89 6.28 11.02
N ALA A 73 7.76 6.98 11.01
CA ALA A 73 6.87 7.09 12.15
C ALA A 73 6.21 5.75 12.52
N LEU A 74 5.81 4.95 11.51
CA LEU A 74 5.23 3.62 11.74
C LEU A 74 6.29 2.52 11.95
N GLY A 75 7.59 2.82 11.84
CA GLY A 75 8.66 1.89 12.13
C GLY A 75 8.65 0.65 11.23
N VAL A 76 8.47 0.81 9.91
CA VAL A 76 8.53 -0.30 8.97
C VAL A 76 9.94 -0.91 8.92
N ALA A 77 10.05 -2.21 8.64
CA ALA A 77 11.32 -2.94 8.59
C ALA A 77 12.24 -2.47 7.45
N GLY A 78 11.64 -1.95 6.37
CA GLY A 78 12.38 -1.39 5.24
C GLY A 78 11.48 -0.53 4.37
N HIS A 79 12.07 0.50 3.75
CA HIS A 79 11.38 1.35 2.79
C HIS A 79 12.22 1.48 1.51
N LYS A 80 11.64 1.09 0.39
CA LYS A 80 12.26 1.18 -0.92
C LYS A 80 11.47 2.14 -1.81
N VAL A 81 12.19 2.98 -2.54
CA VAL A 81 11.63 3.81 -3.62
C VAL A 81 12.12 3.27 -4.95
N VAL A 82 11.22 3.00 -5.88
CA VAL A 82 11.53 2.53 -7.23
C VAL A 82 11.09 3.60 -8.23
N ASP A 83 11.93 3.86 -9.22
CA ASP A 83 11.66 4.82 -10.29
C ASP A 83 11.08 4.12 -11.51
N VAL A 84 9.96 4.65 -12.03
CA VAL A 84 9.31 4.21 -13.28
C VAL A 84 8.85 5.46 -14.03
N ASP A 85 9.21 5.60 -15.28
CA ASP A 85 8.76 6.76 -16.07
C ASP A 85 7.41 6.48 -16.74
N LEU A 86 6.30 6.84 -16.06
CA LEU A 86 4.96 6.79 -16.65
C LEU A 86 4.61 8.08 -17.42
N ARG A 87 5.41 9.15 -17.31
CA ARG A 87 5.22 10.35 -18.13
C ARG A 87 5.49 10.07 -19.60
N SER A 88 6.43 9.19 -19.91
CA SER A 88 6.70 8.76 -21.28
C SER A 88 5.53 8.02 -21.93
N ILE A 89 4.60 7.47 -21.12
CA ILE A 89 3.36 6.82 -21.58
C ILE A 89 2.25 7.87 -21.72
N GLY A 90 2.15 8.79 -20.74
CA GLY A 90 1.18 9.88 -20.75
C GLY A 90 -0.28 9.45 -20.49
N GLY A 91 -1.21 10.28 -20.94
CA GLY A 91 -2.65 9.97 -20.94
C GLY A 91 -3.37 10.22 -19.61
N SER A 92 -2.78 10.94 -18.66
CA SER A 92 -3.41 11.32 -17.39
C SER A 92 -3.02 12.73 -16.97
N ALA A 93 -3.95 13.44 -16.31
CA ALA A 93 -3.66 14.73 -15.68
C ALA A 93 -2.60 14.65 -14.56
N LEU A 94 -2.25 13.46 -14.08
CA LEU A 94 -1.18 13.26 -13.08
C LEU A 94 0.20 13.02 -13.70
N THR A 95 0.28 12.68 -14.98
CA THR A 95 1.53 12.38 -15.69
C THR A 95 1.78 13.25 -16.90
N ASP A 96 0.77 13.97 -17.37
CA ASP A 96 0.82 14.89 -18.52
C ASP A 96 0.55 16.33 -18.12
N ASP A 97 0.71 17.25 -19.06
CA ASP A 97 0.37 18.66 -18.91
C ASP A 97 -1.12 18.90 -19.21
N ILE A 98 -1.97 18.20 -18.44
CA ILE A 98 -3.43 18.29 -18.49
C ILE A 98 -3.89 18.84 -17.16
N ASP A 99 -4.81 19.80 -17.16
CA ASP A 99 -5.35 20.38 -15.94
C ASP A 99 -6.08 19.33 -15.09
N VAL A 100 -5.80 19.34 -13.79
CA VAL A 100 -6.55 18.53 -12.83
C VAL A 100 -7.88 19.23 -12.56
N PRO A 101 -9.03 18.63 -12.89
CA PRO A 101 -10.32 19.27 -12.68
C PRO A 101 -10.62 19.46 -11.18
N GLU A 102 -11.33 20.53 -10.86
CA GLU A 102 -11.79 20.81 -9.49
C GLU A 102 -12.94 19.89 -9.06
N ALA A 103 -13.67 19.31 -10.00
CA ALA A 103 -14.78 18.40 -9.75
C ALA A 103 -14.72 17.18 -10.67
N GLY A 104 -15.03 16.00 -10.14
CA GLY A 104 -15.13 14.77 -10.90
C GLY A 104 -16.23 14.84 -11.97
N GLY A 105 -15.96 14.25 -13.15
CA GLY A 105 -16.92 14.05 -14.23
C GLY A 105 -17.54 12.64 -14.18
N ALA A 106 -18.51 12.38 -15.06
CA ALA A 106 -19.04 11.03 -15.26
C ALA A 106 -18.01 10.14 -15.98
N GLY A 107 -17.86 8.87 -15.56
CA GLY A 107 -16.98 7.91 -16.18
C GLY A 107 -15.59 7.83 -15.52
N ILE A 108 -14.59 7.32 -16.27
CA ILE A 108 -13.22 7.19 -15.79
C ILE A 108 -12.60 8.59 -15.70
N PRO A 109 -12.14 9.04 -14.51
CA PRO A 109 -11.59 10.38 -14.34
C PRO A 109 -10.30 10.59 -15.14
N VAL A 110 -10.05 11.82 -15.59
CA VAL A 110 -8.81 12.21 -16.29
C VAL A 110 -7.55 12.07 -15.41
N THR A 111 -7.71 11.94 -14.10
CA THR A 111 -6.64 11.63 -13.13
C THR A 111 -6.29 10.14 -13.07
N TYR A 112 -7.02 9.28 -13.79
CA TYR A 112 -6.64 7.87 -13.93
C TYR A 112 -5.32 7.77 -14.73
N VAL A 113 -4.32 7.20 -14.12
CA VAL A 113 -3.05 6.87 -14.81
C VAL A 113 -3.18 5.46 -15.36
N PRO A 114 -3.10 5.25 -16.68
CA PRO A 114 -3.33 3.96 -17.31
C PRO A 114 -2.50 2.83 -16.68
N ALA A 115 -3.17 1.76 -16.24
CA ALA A 115 -2.57 0.56 -15.63
C ALA A 115 -1.61 0.80 -14.45
N ARG A 116 -1.71 1.96 -13.75
CA ARG A 116 -0.79 2.32 -12.68
C ARG A 116 -0.73 1.28 -11.57
N ASN A 117 -1.88 0.82 -11.07
CA ASN A 117 -1.91 -0.18 -9.99
C ASN A 117 -1.38 -1.54 -10.45
N THR A 118 -1.57 -1.92 -11.72
CA THR A 118 -0.96 -3.13 -12.30
C THR A 118 0.56 -3.04 -12.25
N ILE A 119 1.14 -1.93 -12.66
CA ILE A 119 2.60 -1.70 -12.66
C ILE A 119 3.12 -1.70 -11.22
N MET A 120 2.48 -0.97 -10.30
CA MET A 120 2.90 -0.88 -8.91
C MET A 120 2.83 -2.25 -8.19
N LEU A 121 1.75 -3.00 -8.40
CA LEU A 121 1.62 -4.35 -7.85
C LEU A 121 2.66 -5.32 -8.44
N SER A 122 3.01 -5.18 -9.73
CA SER A 122 4.06 -5.99 -10.36
C SER A 122 5.45 -5.72 -9.76
N LEU A 123 5.75 -4.46 -9.44
CA LEU A 123 6.99 -4.10 -8.72
C LEU A 123 6.99 -4.65 -7.29
N ALA A 124 5.86 -4.56 -6.59
CA ALA A 124 5.69 -5.13 -5.26
C ALA A 124 5.86 -6.65 -5.29
N LEU A 125 5.31 -7.32 -6.30
CA LEU A 125 5.43 -8.76 -6.49
C LEU A 125 6.90 -9.19 -6.67
N GLY A 126 7.64 -8.52 -7.56
CA GLY A 126 9.06 -8.83 -7.75
C GLY A 126 9.89 -8.60 -6.48
N TRP A 127 9.60 -7.54 -5.71
CA TRP A 127 10.31 -7.31 -4.46
C TRP A 127 9.88 -8.28 -3.35
N ALA A 128 8.62 -8.66 -3.29
CA ALA A 128 8.12 -9.69 -2.36
C ALA A 128 8.87 -11.01 -2.57
N GLU A 129 9.06 -11.43 -3.81
CA GLU A 129 9.80 -12.64 -4.16
C GLU A 129 11.27 -12.58 -3.68
N VAL A 130 11.94 -11.43 -3.85
CA VAL A 130 13.31 -11.21 -3.36
C VAL A 130 13.39 -11.27 -1.83
N LEU A 131 12.38 -10.79 -1.11
CA LEU A 131 12.30 -10.79 0.35
C LEU A 131 11.88 -12.15 0.94
N GLY A 132 11.36 -13.05 0.10
CA GLY A 132 10.66 -14.26 0.56
C GLY A 132 9.36 -13.92 1.29
N ALA A 133 8.67 -12.84 0.87
CA ALA A 133 7.37 -12.44 1.35
C ALA A 133 6.28 -12.98 0.40
N ASN A 134 5.21 -13.52 0.96
CA ASN A 134 4.09 -14.05 0.17
C ASN A 134 2.85 -13.14 0.24
N ASP A 135 2.94 -12.06 1.01
CA ASP A 135 1.81 -11.16 1.28
C ASP A 135 2.12 -9.77 0.72
N ILE A 136 1.21 -9.22 -0.09
CA ILE A 136 1.30 -7.88 -0.68
C ILE A 136 0.05 -7.11 -0.28
N PHE A 137 0.23 -5.89 0.23
CA PHE A 137 -0.87 -5.02 0.63
C PHE A 137 -0.96 -3.80 -0.29
N CYS A 138 -2.18 -3.42 -0.66
CA CYS A 138 -2.45 -2.21 -1.43
C CYS A 138 -3.67 -1.45 -0.88
N GLY A 139 -3.64 -0.14 -1.03
CA GLY A 139 -4.67 0.78 -0.53
C GLY A 139 -5.73 1.10 -1.58
N VAL A 140 -6.07 0.16 -2.47
CA VAL A 140 -7.16 0.36 -3.42
C VAL A 140 -8.50 0.38 -2.69
N ASN A 141 -9.40 1.26 -3.14
CA ASN A 141 -10.73 1.43 -2.59
C ASN A 141 -11.76 1.52 -3.73
N ALA A 142 -12.87 0.82 -3.61
CA ALA A 142 -13.92 0.77 -4.61
C ALA A 142 -15.15 1.62 -4.23
N VAL A 143 -15.26 2.05 -2.96
CA VAL A 143 -16.46 2.72 -2.45
C VAL A 143 -16.47 4.20 -2.82
N ASP A 144 -15.38 4.91 -2.53
CA ASP A 144 -15.31 6.37 -2.71
C ASP A 144 -14.86 6.77 -4.11
N TYR A 145 -14.24 5.84 -4.87
CA TYR A 145 -13.68 6.13 -6.18
C TYR A 145 -13.87 4.95 -7.15
N SER A 146 -15.14 4.65 -7.45
CA SER A 146 -15.53 3.56 -8.36
C SER A 146 -15.09 3.76 -9.82
N GLY A 147 -14.48 4.94 -10.14
CA GLY A 147 -14.08 5.28 -11.50
C GLY A 147 -12.78 4.63 -12.00
N TYR A 148 -11.93 4.12 -11.12
CA TYR A 148 -10.66 3.50 -11.53
C TYR A 148 -10.83 2.00 -11.77
N PRO A 149 -10.61 1.52 -13.02
CA PRO A 149 -10.78 0.09 -13.35
C PRO A 149 -9.88 -0.82 -12.53
N ASP A 150 -8.68 -0.35 -12.17
CA ASP A 150 -7.64 -1.06 -11.42
C ASP A 150 -7.73 -0.87 -9.88
N CYS A 151 -8.91 -0.49 -9.38
CA CYS A 151 -9.26 -0.48 -7.95
C CYS A 151 -10.37 -1.47 -7.60
N ARG A 152 -10.96 -2.16 -8.59
CA ARG A 152 -12.10 -3.06 -8.38
C ARG A 152 -11.67 -4.40 -7.77
N PRO A 153 -12.56 -5.07 -7.01
CA PRO A 153 -12.28 -6.38 -6.42
C PRO A 153 -11.88 -7.44 -7.44
N GLU A 154 -12.49 -7.42 -8.62
CA GLU A 154 -12.19 -8.37 -9.70
C GLU A 154 -10.78 -8.19 -10.24
N PHE A 155 -10.28 -6.94 -10.28
CA PHE A 155 -8.89 -6.65 -10.65
C PHE A 155 -7.92 -7.23 -9.62
N VAL A 156 -8.16 -7.02 -8.32
CA VAL A 156 -7.32 -7.54 -7.24
C VAL A 156 -7.27 -9.08 -7.30
N ALA A 157 -8.42 -9.74 -7.47
CA ALA A 157 -8.51 -11.19 -7.59
C ALA A 157 -7.76 -11.72 -8.83
N ALA A 158 -7.92 -11.04 -9.99
CA ALA A 158 -7.22 -11.41 -11.21
C ALA A 158 -5.70 -11.22 -11.10
N PHE A 159 -5.25 -10.13 -10.44
CA PHE A 159 -3.83 -9.91 -10.20
C PHE A 159 -3.25 -10.98 -9.26
N GLN A 160 -3.95 -11.36 -8.20
CA GLN A 160 -3.52 -12.45 -7.32
C GLN A 160 -3.40 -13.77 -8.08
N ALA A 161 -4.35 -14.09 -8.96
CA ALA A 161 -4.26 -15.28 -9.80
C ALA A 161 -3.03 -15.23 -10.73
N LEU A 162 -2.77 -14.08 -11.38
CA LEU A 162 -1.58 -13.85 -12.18
C LEU A 162 -0.30 -14.03 -11.36
N ALA A 163 -0.24 -13.45 -10.17
CA ALA A 163 0.93 -13.55 -9.28
C ALA A 163 1.29 -15.01 -8.96
N ASN A 164 0.29 -15.84 -8.71
CA ASN A 164 0.48 -17.26 -8.41
C ASN A 164 0.89 -18.10 -9.64
N LEU A 165 0.60 -17.63 -10.85
CA LEU A 165 1.04 -18.28 -12.10
C LEU A 165 2.43 -17.82 -12.55
N ALA A 166 2.80 -16.58 -12.22
CA ALA A 166 3.95 -15.90 -12.81
C ALA A 166 5.20 -15.87 -11.92
N THR A 167 5.12 -16.39 -10.69
CA THR A 167 6.23 -16.34 -9.72
C THR A 167 6.72 -17.72 -9.34
N LYS A 168 7.99 -17.79 -8.92
CA LYS A 168 8.56 -19.01 -8.36
C LYS A 168 7.78 -19.48 -7.13
N ALA A 169 7.49 -18.55 -6.21
CA ALA A 169 6.72 -18.84 -5.00
C ALA A 169 5.34 -19.44 -5.32
N GLY A 170 4.64 -18.89 -6.30
CA GLY A 170 3.35 -19.41 -6.76
C GLY A 170 3.45 -20.82 -7.34
N VAL A 171 4.42 -21.07 -8.22
CA VAL A 171 4.64 -22.37 -8.87
C VAL A 171 5.10 -23.44 -7.86
N GLU A 172 5.88 -23.06 -6.86
CA GLU A 172 6.35 -23.96 -5.79
C GLU A 172 5.28 -24.16 -4.69
N GLY A 173 4.09 -23.56 -4.82
CA GLY A 173 2.97 -23.78 -3.91
C GLY A 173 3.00 -22.97 -2.61
N ALA A 174 3.91 -21.98 -2.48
CA ALA A 174 3.94 -21.09 -1.32
C ALA A 174 2.72 -20.14 -1.30
N GLY A 175 2.18 -19.80 -2.47
CA GLY A 175 1.01 -18.95 -2.66
C GLY A 175 1.30 -17.46 -2.39
N ILE A 176 0.92 -16.59 -3.33
CA ILE A 176 0.94 -15.14 -3.14
C ILE A 176 -0.47 -14.67 -2.80
N VAL A 177 -0.59 -13.84 -1.76
CA VAL A 177 -1.86 -13.23 -1.34
C VAL A 177 -1.77 -11.72 -1.54
N VAL A 178 -2.77 -11.14 -2.23
CA VAL A 178 -2.90 -9.69 -2.41
C VAL A 178 -4.02 -9.19 -1.51
N HIS A 179 -3.66 -8.41 -0.51
CA HIS A 179 -4.56 -7.84 0.48
C HIS A 179 -4.97 -6.42 0.05
N ALA A 180 -6.27 -6.17 0.02
CA ALA A 180 -6.86 -4.85 -0.20
C ALA A 180 -7.81 -4.50 0.97
N PRO A 181 -7.26 -4.19 2.17
CA PRO A 181 -8.06 -4.07 3.38
C PRO A 181 -9.04 -2.90 3.35
N LEU A 182 -8.84 -1.92 2.49
CA LEU A 182 -9.70 -0.75 2.34
C LEU A 182 -10.77 -0.90 1.26
N GLN A 183 -10.84 -2.04 0.58
CA GLN A 183 -11.63 -2.27 -0.63
C GLN A 183 -13.10 -1.81 -0.50
N TYR A 184 -13.69 -2.01 0.67
CA TYR A 184 -15.10 -1.75 0.95
C TYR A 184 -15.32 -0.71 2.06
N LEU A 185 -14.28 0.01 2.47
CA LEU A 185 -14.38 1.03 3.51
C LEU A 185 -14.65 2.41 2.91
N SER A 186 -15.53 3.19 3.54
CA SER A 186 -15.64 4.62 3.25
C SER A 186 -14.43 5.40 3.77
N LYS A 187 -14.20 6.62 3.27
CA LYS A 187 -13.13 7.50 3.79
C LYS A 187 -13.25 7.76 5.30
N ALA A 188 -14.48 7.86 5.80
CA ALA A 188 -14.73 7.99 7.23
C ALA A 188 -14.23 6.76 8.02
N GLN A 189 -14.51 5.56 7.52
CA GLN A 189 -14.05 4.32 8.14
C GLN A 189 -12.52 4.20 8.08
N ILE A 190 -11.91 4.59 6.95
CA ILE A 190 -10.44 4.61 6.81
C ILE A 190 -9.79 5.58 7.80
N ALA A 191 -10.35 6.81 7.94
CA ALA A 191 -9.86 7.79 8.90
C ALA A 191 -9.97 7.28 10.35
N ALA A 192 -11.13 6.73 10.71
CA ALA A 192 -11.37 6.17 12.04
C ALA A 192 -10.42 5.00 12.35
N GLU A 193 -10.25 4.07 11.39
CA GLU A 193 -9.39 2.91 11.57
C GLU A 193 -7.92 3.30 11.67
N GLY A 194 -7.43 4.20 10.82
CA GLY A 194 -6.07 4.69 10.91
C GLY A 194 -5.80 5.41 12.23
N GLN A 195 -6.75 6.23 12.71
CA GLN A 195 -6.63 6.85 14.03
C GLN A 195 -6.60 5.82 15.16
N ARG A 196 -7.46 4.80 15.12
CA ARG A 196 -7.47 3.69 16.08
C ARG A 196 -6.10 3.00 16.15
N LEU A 197 -5.44 2.86 14.99
CA LEU A 197 -4.14 2.22 14.84
C LEU A 197 -2.95 3.18 15.09
N GLY A 198 -3.21 4.42 15.48
CA GLY A 198 -2.18 5.40 15.83
C GLY A 198 -1.48 6.04 14.63
N VAL A 199 -2.09 6.02 13.45
CA VAL A 199 -1.56 6.72 12.28
C VAL A 199 -1.60 8.23 12.49
N ASP A 200 -0.45 8.90 12.43
CA ASP A 200 -0.39 10.35 12.36
C ASP A 200 -0.67 10.84 10.93
N PHE A 201 -1.94 11.18 10.67
CA PHE A 201 -2.37 11.68 9.38
C PHE A 201 -1.81 13.06 9.02
N GLY A 202 -1.26 13.80 9.98
CA GLY A 202 -0.53 15.05 9.70
C GLY A 202 0.77 14.85 8.90
N LEU A 203 1.31 13.63 8.90
CA LEU A 203 2.48 13.26 8.10
C LEU A 203 2.13 12.92 6.64
N THR A 204 0.84 12.73 6.33
CA THR A 204 0.37 12.26 5.02
C THR A 204 0.00 13.40 4.07
N VAL A 205 0.21 13.19 2.78
CA VAL A 205 -0.19 14.11 1.70
C VAL A 205 -1.04 13.35 0.70
N SER A 206 -2.32 13.72 0.60
CA SER A 206 -3.28 13.08 -0.34
C SER A 206 -3.58 13.97 -1.55
N CYS A 207 -3.14 15.22 -1.55
CA CYS A 207 -3.46 16.23 -2.56
C CYS A 207 -2.76 15.95 -3.89
N TYR A 208 -3.50 16.03 -5.01
CA TYR A 208 -2.94 15.89 -6.36
C TYR A 208 -2.12 17.11 -6.81
N GLN A 209 -2.28 18.26 -6.13
CA GLN A 209 -1.66 19.55 -6.45
C GLN A 209 -0.99 20.17 -5.21
N ALA A 210 -0.38 19.34 -4.36
CA ALA A 210 0.33 19.86 -3.19
C ALA A 210 1.49 20.78 -3.63
N ASP A 211 1.74 21.83 -2.87
CA ASP A 211 2.88 22.70 -3.11
C ASP A 211 4.22 22.03 -2.74
N MET A 212 5.33 22.74 -2.96
CA MET A 212 6.67 22.22 -2.65
C MET A 212 6.90 21.98 -1.16
N ASN A 213 6.08 22.58 -0.29
CA ASN A 213 6.11 22.37 1.15
C ASN A 213 5.15 21.24 1.60
N GLY A 214 4.44 20.61 0.68
CA GLY A 214 3.46 19.54 0.95
C GLY A 214 2.11 20.06 1.44
N ARG A 215 1.82 21.39 1.34
CA ARG A 215 0.52 21.95 1.68
C ARG A 215 -0.50 21.59 0.61
N ALA A 216 -1.69 21.18 1.04
CA ALA A 216 -2.75 20.74 0.16
C ALA A 216 -3.50 21.92 -0.49
N CYS A 217 -3.97 21.77 -1.73
CA CYS A 217 -4.70 22.83 -2.43
C CYS A 217 -6.13 23.08 -1.88
N GLY A 218 -6.70 22.11 -1.17
CA GLY A 218 -8.04 22.21 -0.56
C GLY A 218 -9.21 21.98 -1.52
N HIS A 219 -9.01 21.94 -2.84
CA HIS A 219 -10.12 21.95 -3.80
C HIS A 219 -10.13 20.76 -4.79
N CYS A 220 -9.04 20.00 -4.95
CA CYS A 220 -9.06 18.80 -5.79
C CYS A 220 -9.89 17.67 -5.14
N ASP A 221 -10.31 16.67 -5.94
CA ASP A 221 -11.12 15.56 -5.45
C ASP A 221 -10.50 14.84 -4.25
N ALA A 222 -9.18 14.62 -4.27
CA ALA A 222 -8.50 13.96 -3.14
C ALA A 222 -8.58 14.79 -1.84
N CYS A 223 -8.50 16.12 -1.93
CA CYS A 223 -8.67 17.00 -0.76
C CYS A 223 -10.10 16.95 -0.23
N ARG A 224 -11.10 17.02 -1.12
CA ARG A 224 -12.52 16.96 -0.72
C ARG A 224 -12.87 15.63 -0.08
N LEU A 225 -12.56 14.52 -0.75
CA LEU A 225 -12.82 13.18 -0.21
C LEU A 225 -12.16 12.96 1.16
N ARG A 226 -10.94 13.51 1.34
CA ARG A 226 -10.27 13.45 2.63
C ARG A 226 -11.00 14.27 3.68
N ALA A 227 -11.27 15.54 3.43
CA ALA A 227 -11.95 16.45 4.36
C ALA A 227 -13.33 15.92 4.76
N ASP A 228 -14.12 15.47 3.77
CA ASP A 228 -15.45 14.87 3.99
C ASP A 228 -15.35 13.59 4.82
N GLY A 229 -14.33 12.75 4.56
CA GLY A 229 -14.08 11.54 5.32
C GLY A 229 -13.78 11.81 6.79
N PHE A 230 -12.89 12.78 7.09
CA PHE A 230 -12.57 13.17 8.46
C PHE A 230 -13.79 13.77 9.17
N ALA A 231 -14.53 14.67 8.49
CA ALA A 231 -15.76 15.26 9.02
C ALA A 231 -16.82 14.19 9.35
N ALA A 232 -17.06 13.24 8.42
CA ALA A 232 -18.02 12.16 8.63
C ALA A 232 -17.59 11.17 9.73
N ALA A 233 -16.30 11.04 9.98
CA ALA A 233 -15.75 10.27 11.10
C ALA A 233 -15.82 11.03 12.44
N GLY A 234 -16.18 12.32 12.46
CA GLY A 234 -16.14 13.18 13.64
C GLY A 234 -14.71 13.51 14.10
N LEU A 235 -13.76 13.48 13.19
CA LEU A 235 -12.34 13.71 13.46
C LEU A 235 -11.87 15.03 12.85
N ALA A 236 -10.91 15.69 13.53
CA ALA A 236 -10.23 16.85 12.94
C ALA A 236 -9.23 16.37 11.87
N ASP A 237 -9.31 16.94 10.65
CA ASP A 237 -8.30 16.67 9.62
C ASP A 237 -7.03 17.50 9.92
N PRO A 238 -5.87 16.84 10.16
CA PRO A 238 -4.62 17.54 10.45
C PRO A 238 -3.90 18.07 9.20
N THR A 239 -4.56 18.08 8.05
CA THR A 239 -3.96 18.55 6.78
C THR A 239 -3.60 20.03 6.84
N HIS A 240 -2.39 20.37 6.39
CA HIS A 240 -1.98 21.75 6.15
C HIS A 240 -2.39 22.19 4.74
N TYR A 241 -3.25 23.18 4.67
CA TYR A 241 -3.68 23.77 3.40
C TYR A 241 -2.82 24.98 2.99
N ALA A 242 -2.75 25.26 1.68
CA ALA A 242 -1.98 26.38 1.10
C ALA A 242 -2.63 27.76 1.38
#